data_a5ce5640b6c432ed5d45e683f96fe4b4
#
_entry.id   a5ce5640b6c432ed5d45e683f96fe4b4
#
_cell.length_a   1.000
_cell.length_b   1.000
_cell.length_c   1.000
_cell.angle_alpha   90.00
_cell.angle_beta   90.00
_cell.angle_gamma   90.00
#
_symmetry.space_group_name_H-M   'P 1'
#
loop_
_entity.id
_entity.type
_entity.pdbx_description
1 polymer ?
#
loop_
_entity_poly.entity_id
_entity_poly.type
_entity_poly.pdbx_seq_one_letter_code
_entity_poly.pdbx_strand_id
1 'polypeptide(L)' 'MPQTHLLFVAKPTGYELQEREGEPPAVGAEVEENGTRLIVTKVAPSPLPGDGRRCAYLQAAV' A
#
# COMPACT_ATOMS: atom_id res chain seq x y z
N MET A 1 1.39 5.65 20.51
CA MET A 1 2.27 4.90 19.64
C MET A 1 1.98 5.27 18.19
N PRO A 2 2.99 5.46 17.36
CA PRO A 2 2.73 5.76 15.96
C PRO A 2 2.03 4.58 15.31
N GLN A 3 1.02 4.89 14.52
CA GLN A 3 0.32 3.90 13.72
C GLN A 3 1.13 3.65 12.45
N THR A 4 1.26 2.40 12.05
CA THR A 4 1.95 2.05 10.81
C THR A 4 1.03 1.18 9.95
N HIS A 5 1.31 1.21 8.65
CA HIS A 5 0.58 0.39 7.69
C HIS A 5 1.55 -0.08 6.60
N LEU A 6 1.09 -1.01 5.80
CA LEU A 6 1.88 -1.52 4.68
C LEU A 6 1.29 -1.04 3.37
N LEU A 7 2.17 -0.86 2.39
CA LEU A 7 1.79 -0.60 1.00
C LEU A 7 2.25 -1.78 0.17
N PHE A 8 1.33 -2.39 -0.55
CA PHE A 8 1.61 -3.49 -1.47
C PHE A 8 1.53 -2.93 -2.88
N VAL A 9 2.68 -2.72 -3.49
CA VAL A 9 2.79 -2.04 -4.78
C VAL A 9 2.98 -3.05 -5.90
N ALA A 10 2.06 -3.07 -6.85
CA ALA A 10 2.19 -3.90 -8.04
C ALA A 10 3.04 -3.18 -9.08
N LYS A 11 4.12 -3.81 -9.51
CA LYS A 11 5.05 -3.29 -10.52
C LYS A 11 5.16 -4.28 -11.67
N PRO A 12 5.58 -3.81 -12.86
CA PRO A 12 5.80 -4.74 -13.98
C PRO A 12 6.80 -5.85 -13.66
N THR A 13 7.75 -5.59 -12.78
CA THR A 13 8.77 -6.56 -12.39
C THR A 13 8.36 -7.42 -11.19
N GLY A 14 7.14 -7.23 -10.66
CA GLY A 14 6.67 -7.97 -9.50
C GLY A 14 6.02 -7.07 -8.47
N TYR A 15 6.02 -7.53 -7.23
CA TYR A 15 5.39 -6.79 -6.13
C TYR A 15 6.42 -6.32 -5.14
N GLU A 16 6.13 -5.20 -4.49
CA GLU A 16 6.98 -4.65 -3.44
C GLU A 16 6.12 -4.33 -2.23
N LEU A 17 6.58 -4.73 -1.06
CA LEU A 17 5.90 -4.43 0.20
C LEU A 17 6.72 -3.37 0.93
N GLN A 18 6.07 -2.26 1.28
CA GLN A 18 6.70 -1.14 1.97
C GLN A 18 5.98 -0.86 3.27
N GLU A 19 6.72 -0.40 4.28
CA GLU A 19 6.15 0.05 5.54
C GLU A 19 6.10 1.57 5.56
N ARG A 20 4.97 2.13 5.99
CA ARG A 20 4.78 3.56 6.11
C ARG A 20 4.16 3.90 7.45
N GLU A 21 4.45 5.10 7.94
CA GLU A 21 3.85 5.62 9.17
C GLU A 21 2.52 6.30 8.87
N GLY A 22 1.62 6.27 9.86
CA GLY A 22 0.33 6.93 9.78
C GLY A 22 -0.78 5.97 9.36
N GLU A 23 -1.93 6.53 9.06
CA GLU A 23 -3.09 5.75 8.62
C GLU A 23 -2.94 5.31 7.17
N PRO A 24 -3.44 4.13 6.82
CA PRO A 24 -3.41 3.71 5.42
C PRO A 24 -4.30 4.63 4.57
N PRO A 25 -3.93 4.84 3.30
CA PRO A 25 -4.77 5.64 2.41
C PRO A 25 -6.10 4.93 2.12
N ALA A 26 -7.12 5.72 1.84
CA ALA A 26 -8.43 5.18 1.51
C ALA A 26 -8.45 4.61 0.09
N VAL A 27 -9.37 3.67 -0.16
CA VAL A 27 -9.59 3.13 -1.50
C VAL A 27 -9.91 4.28 -2.46
N GLY A 28 -9.25 4.30 -3.60
CA GLY A 28 -9.40 5.35 -4.60
C GLY A 28 -8.40 6.50 -4.44
N ALA A 29 -7.66 6.55 -3.33
CA ALA A 29 -6.64 7.58 -3.15
C ALA A 29 -5.47 7.37 -4.10
N GLU A 30 -4.85 8.47 -4.52
CA GLU A 30 -3.67 8.42 -5.36
C GLU A 30 -2.43 8.57 -4.49
N VAL A 31 -1.41 7.76 -4.79
CA VAL A 31 -0.12 7.80 -4.11
C VAL A 31 0.96 7.90 -5.19
N GLU A 32 1.88 8.84 -5.02
CA GLU A 32 3.00 8.96 -5.94
C GLU A 32 4.23 8.32 -5.33
N GLU A 33 4.88 7.46 -6.09
CA GLU A 33 6.07 6.74 -5.66
C GLU A 33 7.07 6.72 -6.80
N ASN A 34 8.26 7.31 -6.57
CA ASN A 34 9.35 7.32 -7.56
C ASN A 34 8.90 7.83 -8.94
N GLY A 35 8.06 8.86 -8.96
CA GLY A 35 7.56 9.43 -10.21
C GLY A 35 6.44 8.64 -10.85
N THR A 36 6.00 7.56 -10.23
CA THR A 36 4.88 6.76 -10.72
C THR A 36 3.65 7.04 -9.88
N ARG A 37 2.53 7.30 -10.54
CA ARG A 37 1.26 7.50 -9.86
C ARG A 37 0.55 6.17 -9.66
N LEU A 38 0.14 5.92 -8.43
CA LEU A 38 -0.52 4.67 -8.05
C LEU A 38 -1.89 4.98 -7.46
N ILE A 39 -2.80 4.03 -7.61
CA ILE A 39 -4.14 4.14 -7.02
C ILE A 39 -4.34 3.00 -6.04
N VAL A 40 -4.91 3.32 -4.88
CA VAL A 40 -5.30 2.31 -3.89
C VAL A 40 -6.55 1.61 -4.41
N THR A 41 -6.42 0.33 -4.69
CA THR A 41 -7.55 -0.48 -5.18
C THR A 41 -8.27 -1.20 -4.06
N LYS A 42 -7.58 -1.43 -2.94
CA LYS A 42 -8.13 -2.20 -1.85
C LYS A 42 -7.32 -1.94 -0.58
N VAL A 43 -7.98 -1.94 0.56
CA VAL A 43 -7.33 -1.93 1.87
C VAL A 43 -7.81 -3.17 2.62
N ALA A 44 -6.88 -3.98 3.08
CA ALA A 44 -7.17 -5.26 3.72
C ALA A 44 -6.14 -5.53 4.81
N PRO A 45 -6.34 -6.57 5.64
CA PRO A 45 -5.32 -6.97 6.60
C PRO A 45 -4.01 -7.33 5.88
N SER A 46 -2.89 -7.17 6.60
CA SER A 46 -1.58 -7.50 6.08
C SER A 46 -1.53 -8.95 5.59
N PRO A 47 -0.87 -9.22 4.44
CA PRO A 47 -0.68 -10.60 3.99
C PRO A 47 0.34 -11.37 4.81
N LEU A 48 1.08 -10.70 5.70
CA LEU A 48 2.12 -11.34 6.50
C LEU A 48 1.50 -12.09 7.67
N PRO A 49 1.92 -13.34 7.93
CA PRO A 49 1.39 -14.10 9.06
C PRO A 49 1.65 -13.38 10.39
N GLY A 50 0.63 -13.31 11.24
CA GLY A 50 0.76 -12.71 12.56
C GLY A 50 0.83 -11.19 12.58
N ASP A 51 0.74 -10.53 11.43
CA ASP A 51 0.78 -9.08 11.33
C ASP A 51 -0.64 -8.52 11.31
N GLY A 52 -0.96 -7.72 12.33
CA GLY A 52 -2.29 -7.12 12.45
C GLY A 52 -2.44 -5.76 11.77
N ARG A 53 -1.42 -5.29 11.07
CA ARG A 53 -1.47 -3.99 10.41
C ARG A 53 -2.33 -4.06 9.16
N ARG A 54 -2.81 -2.89 8.73
CA ARG A 54 -3.54 -2.81 7.47
C ARG A 54 -2.57 -2.68 6.31
N CYS A 55 -2.99 -3.20 5.18
CA CYS A 55 -2.21 -3.13 3.94
C CYS A 55 -3.04 -2.49 2.85
N ALA A 56 -2.50 -1.44 2.24
CA ALA A 56 -3.12 -0.80 1.09
C ALA A 56 -2.52 -1.40 -0.17
N TYR A 57 -3.37 -1.93 -1.04
CA TYR A 57 -2.95 -2.52 -2.30
C TYR A 57 -3.01 -1.46 -3.40
N LEU A 58 -1.89 -1.24 -4.04
CA LEU A 58 -1.71 -0.17 -5.02
C LEU A 58 -1.43 -0.74 -6.40
N GLN A 59 -1.99 -0.09 -7.41
CA GLN A 59 -1.72 -0.41 -8.82
C GLN A 59 -1.39 0.87 -9.55
N ALA A 60 -0.64 0.74 -10.65
CA ALA A 60 -0.31 1.88 -11.47
C ALA A 60 -1.58 2.51 -12.04
N ALA A 61 -1.69 3.83 -11.91
CA ALA A 61 -2.78 4.59 -12.51
C ALA A 61 -2.41 4.85 -13.98
N VAL A 62 -3.00 4.10 -14.85
CA VAL A 62 -2.72 4.20 -16.27
C VAL A 62 -3.87 4.93 -16.97
#